data_f3642fd3eb08eb6839a4584291b59c30
#
_entry.id   f3642fd3eb08eb6839a4584291b59c30
#
_cell.length_a   1.000
_cell.length_b   1.000
_cell.length_c   1.000
_cell.angle_alpha   90.00
_cell.angle_beta   90.00
_cell.angle_gamma   90.00
#
_symmetry.space_group_name_H-M   'P 1'
#
loop_
_entity.id
_entity.type
_entity.pdbx_description
1 polymer ?
#
loop_
_entity_poly.entity_id
_entity_poly.type
_entity_poly.pdbx_seq_one_letter_code
_entity_poly.pdbx_strand_id
1 'polypeptide(L)'
;MKFSRLRLSGFKSFVDPTDFLIEPGLTGVVGPNGCGKSNLVEALRWVMGESSYKSMRASGMDDVIFAGSGKRPARNVAEVGVVLDNSDRSAPVGFNTEDHIEITRRIERESGSVYRVNGREVRARDVQLLFADASTGSRSPSMVRQGQIGELISSKPTARRQILEEAAGISGLHARRHEAELRLRAAEQNLDRVEDVVGEIGTQLESLKRQARQASRYRALSSEIRKIEALVLHLR
;
A
#
# COMPACT_ATOMS: atom_id res chain seq x y z
N MET A 1 20.45 -1.36 1.27
CA MET A 1 19.63 -0.52 2.17
C MET A 1 19.78 -1.00 3.60
N LYS A 2 20.21 -0.16 4.58
CA LYS A 2 20.51 -0.56 5.97
C LYS A 2 19.84 0.40 6.95
N PHE A 3 19.40 -0.12 8.11
CA PHE A 3 18.91 0.75 9.19
C PHE A 3 20.06 1.56 9.79
N SER A 4 19.88 2.86 9.98
CA SER A 4 20.87 3.74 10.59
C SER A 4 20.37 4.40 11.88
N ARG A 5 19.08 4.72 11.95
CA ARG A 5 18.50 5.40 13.12
C ARG A 5 17.03 5.04 13.30
N LEU A 6 16.62 4.93 14.56
CA LEU A 6 15.21 4.79 14.96
C LEU A 6 14.87 5.93 15.92
N ARG A 7 13.81 6.67 15.62
CA ARG A 7 13.28 7.78 16.45
C ARG A 7 11.91 7.41 16.99
N LEU A 8 11.66 7.70 18.24
CA LEU A 8 10.38 7.48 18.90
C LEU A 8 9.95 8.69 19.69
N SER A 9 8.66 8.99 19.69
CA SER A 9 8.06 10.00 20.55
C SER A 9 6.61 9.63 20.85
N GLY A 10 6.21 9.68 22.11
CA GLY A 10 4.85 9.35 22.53
C GLY A 10 4.45 7.88 22.37
N PHE A 11 5.37 6.98 22.00
CA PHE A 11 5.10 5.58 21.71
C PHE A 11 5.29 4.71 22.97
N LYS A 12 4.21 4.14 23.48
CA LYS A 12 4.20 3.25 24.67
C LYS A 12 5.00 3.87 25.84
N SER A 13 6.15 3.25 26.21
CA SER A 13 7.02 3.72 27.27
C SER A 13 7.94 4.89 26.89
N PHE A 14 8.05 5.21 25.59
CA PHE A 14 8.90 6.28 25.07
C PHE A 14 8.09 7.59 24.94
N VAL A 15 7.97 8.32 26.05
CA VAL A 15 7.14 9.54 26.13
C VAL A 15 7.79 10.73 25.44
N ASP A 16 9.08 10.91 25.71
CA ASP A 16 9.89 11.99 25.14
C ASP A 16 10.59 11.52 23.87
N PRO A 17 10.94 12.45 22.97
CA PRO A 17 11.70 12.12 21.78
C PRO A 17 12.99 11.40 22.15
N THR A 18 13.18 10.20 21.60
CA THR A 18 14.31 9.33 21.86
C THR A 18 14.87 8.82 20.54
N ASP A 19 16.16 8.99 20.34
CA ASP A 19 16.89 8.53 19.17
C ASP A 19 17.77 7.34 19.50
N PHE A 20 17.70 6.28 18.69
CA PHE A 20 18.57 5.13 18.76
C PHE A 20 19.37 5.02 17.47
N LEU A 21 20.69 5.02 17.57
CA LEU A 21 21.58 4.71 16.46
C LEU A 21 21.64 3.19 16.30
N ILE A 22 21.62 2.76 15.05
CA ILE A 22 21.74 1.34 14.67
C ILE A 22 23.02 1.21 13.87
N GLU A 23 24.02 0.58 14.47
CA GLU A 23 25.33 0.37 13.85
C GLU A 23 25.25 -0.78 12.82
N PRO A 24 26.12 -0.77 11.80
CA PRO A 24 26.22 -1.87 10.84
C PRO A 24 26.54 -3.21 11.53
N GLY A 25 25.92 -4.28 11.08
CA GLY A 25 26.10 -5.61 11.62
C GLY A 25 25.03 -6.02 12.61
N LEU A 26 25.39 -6.73 13.67
CA LEU A 26 24.46 -7.22 14.68
C LEU A 26 24.30 -6.20 15.81
N THR A 27 23.10 -5.67 15.97
CA THR A 27 22.75 -4.77 17.07
C THR A 27 21.91 -5.50 18.09
N GLY A 28 22.37 -5.56 19.34
CA GLY A 28 21.67 -6.15 20.47
C GLY A 28 21.02 -5.11 21.39
N VAL A 29 19.75 -5.31 21.75
CA VAL A 29 19.03 -4.47 22.72
C VAL A 29 18.99 -5.18 24.06
N VAL A 30 19.77 -4.71 25.02
CA VAL A 30 19.91 -5.29 26.37
C VAL A 30 19.46 -4.30 27.44
N GLY A 31 19.06 -4.81 28.59
CA GLY A 31 18.62 -3.98 29.72
C GLY A 31 17.75 -4.76 30.71
N PRO A 32 17.43 -4.19 31.88
CA PRO A 32 16.59 -4.81 32.87
C PRO A 32 15.15 -5.04 32.41
N ASN A 33 14.38 -5.84 33.15
CA ASN A 33 12.96 -6.06 32.84
C ASN A 33 12.18 -4.75 33.03
N GLY A 34 11.23 -4.49 32.15
CA GLY A 34 10.38 -3.30 32.19
C GLY A 34 10.98 -2.02 31.59
N CYS A 35 12.25 -1.99 31.15
CA CYS A 35 12.87 -0.78 30.56
C CYS A 35 12.42 -0.45 29.12
N GLY A 36 11.52 -1.20 28.53
CA GLY A 36 10.99 -0.87 27.21
C GLY A 36 11.63 -1.59 26.01
N LYS A 37 12.55 -2.57 26.21
CA LYS A 37 13.19 -3.33 25.11
C LYS A 37 12.20 -3.86 24.06
N SER A 38 11.14 -4.49 24.52
CA SER A 38 10.11 -5.03 23.63
C SER A 38 9.34 -3.93 22.90
N ASN A 39 9.13 -2.79 23.53
CA ASN A 39 8.44 -1.65 22.91
C ASN A 39 9.29 -1.03 21.80
N LEU A 40 10.63 -1.08 21.91
CA LEU A 40 11.54 -0.65 20.85
C LEU A 40 11.40 -1.51 19.60
N VAL A 41 11.41 -2.83 19.75
CA VAL A 41 11.22 -3.77 18.63
C VAL A 41 9.80 -3.63 18.03
N GLU A 42 8.80 -3.40 18.87
CA GLU A 42 7.43 -3.15 18.39
C GLU A 42 7.33 -1.85 17.63
N ALA A 43 7.98 -0.77 18.06
CA ALA A 43 8.03 0.49 17.34
C ALA A 43 8.64 0.32 15.94
N LEU A 44 9.76 -0.42 15.85
CA LEU A 44 10.39 -0.72 14.58
C LEU A 44 9.44 -1.50 13.65
N ARG A 45 8.78 -2.55 14.14
CA ARG A 45 7.78 -3.28 13.37
C ARG A 45 6.59 -2.42 12.97
N TRP A 46 6.16 -1.54 13.84
CA TRP A 46 5.04 -0.66 13.61
C TRP A 46 5.30 0.32 12.45
N VAL A 47 6.47 0.98 12.43
CA VAL A 47 6.83 1.90 11.33
C VAL A 47 7.03 1.14 10.01
N MET A 48 7.44 -0.14 10.05
CA MET A 48 7.60 -1.00 8.88
C MET A 48 6.28 -1.55 8.32
N GLY A 49 5.14 -1.17 8.86
CA GLY A 49 3.84 -1.53 8.29
C GLY A 49 3.05 -2.58 9.05
N GLU A 50 3.44 -2.97 10.29
CA GLU A 50 2.60 -3.84 11.10
C GLU A 50 1.28 -3.14 11.45
N SER A 51 0.17 -3.78 11.07
CA SER A 51 -1.19 -3.26 11.28
C SER A 51 -1.99 -4.08 12.29
N SER A 52 -1.46 -5.23 12.75
CA SER A 52 -2.12 -6.06 13.75
C SER A 52 -1.85 -5.54 15.15
N TYR A 53 -2.87 -5.00 15.81
CA TYR A 53 -2.79 -4.56 17.22
C TYR A 53 -2.42 -5.72 18.16
N LYS A 54 -2.87 -6.96 17.85
CA LYS A 54 -2.52 -8.16 18.64
C LYS A 54 -1.01 -8.43 18.61
N SER A 55 -0.36 -8.26 17.47
CA SER A 55 1.09 -8.43 17.35
C SER A 55 1.88 -7.32 18.06
N MET A 56 1.21 -6.21 18.37
CA MET A 56 1.72 -5.08 19.13
C MET A 56 1.38 -5.16 20.64
N ARG A 57 0.82 -6.27 21.11
CA ARG A 57 0.35 -6.46 22.50
C ARG A 57 -0.56 -5.33 22.95
N ALA A 58 -1.51 -4.95 22.10
CA ALA A 58 -2.45 -3.86 22.28
C ALA A 58 -3.88 -4.36 22.10
N SER A 59 -4.85 -3.70 22.68
CA SER A 59 -6.29 -3.98 22.52
C SER A 59 -6.85 -3.26 21.30
N GLY A 60 -6.24 -2.13 20.93
CA GLY A 60 -6.53 -1.32 19.77
C GLY A 60 -5.26 -0.66 19.24
N MET A 61 -5.35 -0.02 18.08
CA MET A 61 -4.17 0.62 17.49
C MET A 61 -3.76 1.88 18.28
N ASP A 62 -4.68 2.56 18.94
CA ASP A 62 -4.41 3.73 19.78
C ASP A 62 -3.64 3.41 21.05
N ASP A 63 -3.61 2.14 21.48
CA ASP A 63 -2.84 1.69 22.65
C ASP A 63 -1.33 1.75 22.44
N VAL A 64 -0.87 2.03 21.22
CA VAL A 64 0.56 2.34 20.99
C VAL A 64 0.92 3.73 21.46
N ILE A 65 -0.08 4.62 21.65
CA ILE A 65 0.11 5.97 22.20
C ILE A 65 0.27 5.85 23.72
N PHE A 66 1.18 6.63 24.29
CA PHE A 66 1.39 6.65 25.73
C PHE A 66 0.12 7.06 26.48
N ALA A 67 -0.41 6.14 27.28
CA ALA A 67 -1.68 6.31 28.02
C ALA A 67 -1.59 7.17 29.26
N GLY A 68 -0.37 7.63 29.62
CA GLY A 68 -0.14 8.36 30.86
C GLY A 68 0.40 7.46 31.98
N SER A 69 0.90 8.10 33.01
CA SER A 69 1.32 7.46 34.28
C SER A 69 1.01 8.41 35.43
N GLY A 70 1.13 7.96 36.67
CA GLY A 70 0.86 8.81 37.85
C GLY A 70 1.69 10.11 37.91
N LYS A 71 2.78 10.21 37.15
CA LYS A 71 3.67 11.37 37.10
C LYS A 71 3.68 12.10 35.76
N ARG A 72 3.08 11.53 34.68
CA ARG A 72 3.10 12.11 33.35
C ARG A 72 1.73 12.01 32.67
N PRO A 73 1.21 13.11 32.07
CA PRO A 73 -0.06 13.07 31.37
C PRO A 73 -0.01 12.17 30.15
N ALA A 74 -1.15 11.65 29.74
CA ALA A 74 -1.31 10.91 28.49
C ALA A 74 -0.91 11.79 27.29
N ARG A 75 -0.45 11.15 26.22
CA ARG A 75 -0.21 11.81 24.94
C ARG A 75 -1.38 11.55 24.00
N ASN A 76 -1.59 12.45 23.03
CA ASN A 76 -2.59 12.28 21.99
C ASN A 76 -1.98 11.78 20.69
N VAL A 77 -0.65 11.80 20.58
CA VAL A 77 0.10 11.47 19.38
C VAL A 77 1.27 10.56 19.73
N ALA A 78 1.50 9.57 18.89
CA ALA A 78 2.75 8.82 18.86
C ALA A 78 3.34 8.89 17.45
N GLU A 79 4.67 9.03 17.40
CA GLU A 79 5.42 9.06 16.14
C GLU A 79 6.64 8.16 16.26
N VAL A 80 6.85 7.37 15.21
CA VAL A 80 8.05 6.54 15.05
C VAL A 80 8.60 6.81 13.68
N GLY A 81 9.88 7.13 13.63
CA GLY A 81 10.66 7.35 12.41
C GLY A 81 11.82 6.39 12.31
N VAL A 82 12.11 5.91 11.12
CA VAL A 82 13.29 5.11 10.81
C VAL A 82 14.04 5.77 9.65
N VAL A 83 15.36 5.85 9.79
CA VAL A 83 16.24 6.33 8.72
C VAL A 83 17.00 5.12 8.18
N LEU A 84 16.94 4.97 6.86
CA LEU A 84 17.63 3.93 6.10
C LEU A 84 18.76 4.57 5.31
N ASP A 85 19.93 3.98 5.38
CA ASP A 85 21.05 4.27 4.50
C ASP A 85 20.83 3.55 3.15
N ASN A 86 20.81 4.31 2.08
CA ASN A 86 20.63 3.87 0.70
C ASN A 86 21.80 4.29 -0.19
N SER A 87 22.98 4.49 0.37
CA SER A 87 24.17 4.85 -0.38
C SER A 87 24.56 3.80 -1.43
N ASP A 88 24.16 2.54 -1.22
CA ASP A 88 24.31 1.44 -2.17
C ASP A 88 23.23 1.41 -3.28
N ARG A 89 22.28 2.37 -3.29
CA ARG A 89 21.17 2.47 -4.26
C ARG A 89 20.35 1.17 -4.42
N SER A 90 20.23 0.40 -3.35
CA SER A 90 19.47 -0.84 -3.33
C SER A 90 17.97 -0.67 -3.08
N ALA A 91 17.50 0.56 -2.86
CA ALA A 91 16.08 0.85 -2.69
C ALA A 91 15.27 0.62 -3.99
N PRO A 92 13.97 0.29 -3.89
CA PRO A 92 13.09 0.15 -5.04
C PRO A 92 12.97 1.42 -5.88
N VAL A 93 12.60 1.22 -7.15
CA VAL A 93 12.33 2.33 -8.08
C VAL A 93 11.27 3.26 -7.47
N GLY A 94 11.58 4.56 -7.45
CA GLY A 94 10.74 5.59 -6.81
C GLY A 94 11.28 6.10 -5.47
N PHE A 95 12.16 5.33 -4.80
CA PHE A 95 12.82 5.73 -3.55
C PHE A 95 14.35 5.75 -3.68
N ASN A 96 14.88 5.50 -4.87
CA ASN A 96 16.31 5.28 -5.12
C ASN A 96 17.10 6.55 -5.43
N THR A 97 16.49 7.73 -5.37
CA THR A 97 17.13 9.01 -5.69
C THR A 97 17.94 9.58 -4.53
N GLU A 98 17.59 9.24 -3.31
CA GLU A 98 18.17 9.79 -2.09
C GLU A 98 19.15 8.81 -1.44
N ASP A 99 20.22 9.32 -0.81
CA ASP A 99 21.17 8.51 -0.06
C ASP A 99 20.60 8.03 1.28
N HIS A 100 19.63 8.77 1.81
CA HIS A 100 18.92 8.44 3.03
C HIS A 100 17.41 8.45 2.78
N ILE A 101 16.74 7.46 3.28
CA ILE A 101 15.28 7.36 3.20
C ILE A 101 14.75 7.42 4.63
N GLU A 102 14.05 8.50 4.95
CA GLU A 102 13.37 8.65 6.23
C GLU A 102 11.90 8.23 6.08
N ILE A 103 11.49 7.24 6.88
CA ILE A 103 10.13 6.75 6.91
C ILE A 103 9.56 7.04 8.28
N THR A 104 8.47 7.79 8.34
CA THR A 104 7.78 8.11 9.58
C THR A 104 6.36 7.58 9.56
N ARG A 105 5.93 7.05 10.70
CA ARG A 105 4.53 6.75 10.96
C ARG A 105 4.09 7.54 12.17
N ARG A 106 3.03 8.30 12.02
CA ARG A 106 2.40 9.08 13.08
C ARG A 106 0.98 8.57 13.25
N ILE A 107 0.57 8.38 14.50
CA ILE A 107 -0.81 8.09 14.87
C ILE A 107 -1.31 9.19 15.80
N GLU A 108 -2.52 9.62 15.59
CA GLU A 108 -3.23 10.53 16.44
C GLU A 108 -4.51 9.86 16.94
N ARG A 109 -4.82 10.02 18.21
CA ARG A 109 -5.96 9.37 18.85
C ARG A 109 -7.25 9.70 18.09
N GLU A 110 -8.03 8.67 17.77
CA GLU A 110 -9.29 8.75 17.03
C GLU A 110 -9.17 9.22 15.56
N SER A 111 -7.98 9.67 15.11
CA SER A 111 -7.76 10.15 13.74
C SER A 111 -7.04 9.14 12.84
N GLY A 112 -6.54 8.04 13.43
CA GLY A 112 -5.83 7.01 12.67
C GLY A 112 -4.34 7.29 12.45
N SER A 113 -3.71 6.57 11.53
CA SER A 113 -2.26 6.69 11.29
C SER A 113 -1.91 7.09 9.87
N VAL A 114 -0.89 7.94 9.74
CA VAL A 114 -0.36 8.47 8.47
C VAL A 114 1.10 8.08 8.34
N TYR A 115 1.50 7.69 7.12
CA TYR A 115 2.88 7.41 6.75
C TYR A 115 3.45 8.54 5.92
N ARG A 116 4.73 8.86 6.14
CA ARG A 116 5.50 9.76 5.29
C ARG A 116 6.86 9.13 4.94
N VAL A 117 7.28 9.37 3.71
CA VAL A 117 8.62 9.03 3.23
C VAL A 117 9.28 10.31 2.74
N ASN A 118 10.42 10.67 3.33
CA ASN A 118 11.12 11.94 3.09
C ASN A 118 10.17 13.16 3.14
N GLY A 119 9.31 13.18 4.18
CA GLY A 119 8.33 14.24 4.41
C GLY A 119 7.07 14.19 3.55
N ARG A 120 7.00 13.35 2.51
CA ARG A 120 5.82 13.20 1.64
C ARG A 120 4.90 12.11 2.16
N GLU A 121 3.61 12.37 2.19
CA GLU A 121 2.61 11.38 2.59
C GLU A 121 2.49 10.26 1.56
N VAL A 122 2.48 9.02 2.05
CA VAL A 122 2.40 7.80 1.24
C VAL A 122 1.39 6.82 1.83
N ARG A 123 0.95 5.85 1.03
CA ARG A 123 0.05 4.81 1.51
C ARG A 123 0.81 3.77 2.34
N ALA A 124 0.17 3.23 3.36
CA ALA A 124 0.72 2.14 4.19
C ALA A 124 1.26 0.98 3.34
N ARG A 125 0.57 0.65 2.23
CA ARG A 125 0.95 -0.41 1.31
C ARG A 125 2.29 -0.13 0.61
N ASP A 126 2.56 1.11 0.23
CA ASP A 126 3.81 1.48 -0.44
C ASP A 126 5.00 1.30 0.49
N VAL A 127 4.82 1.63 1.79
CA VAL A 127 5.83 1.39 2.83
C VAL A 127 6.04 -0.11 3.06
N GLN A 128 4.96 -0.90 3.12
CA GLN A 128 5.06 -2.36 3.26
C GLN A 128 5.82 -3.00 2.11
N LEU A 129 5.56 -2.56 0.86
CA LEU A 129 6.27 -3.03 -0.33
C LEU A 129 7.74 -2.62 -0.31
N LEU A 130 8.05 -1.38 0.08
CA LEU A 130 9.42 -0.90 0.21
C LEU A 130 10.24 -1.81 1.15
N PHE A 131 9.70 -2.14 2.32
CA PHE A 131 10.37 -3.03 3.26
C PHE A 131 10.41 -4.49 2.82
N ALA A 132 9.37 -4.98 2.14
CA ALA A 132 9.34 -6.32 1.57
C ALA A 132 10.42 -6.51 0.49
N ASP A 133 10.60 -5.51 -0.37
CA ASP A 133 11.64 -5.51 -1.41
C ASP A 133 13.06 -5.48 -0.84
N ALA A 134 13.22 -4.76 0.28
CA ALA A 134 14.50 -4.69 0.99
C ALA A 134 14.80 -5.95 1.84
N SER A 135 13.93 -6.96 1.81
CA SER A 135 13.99 -8.15 2.68
C SER A 135 14.07 -7.82 4.18
N THR A 136 13.57 -6.64 4.55
CA THR A 136 13.60 -6.10 5.91
C THR A 136 12.19 -5.81 6.44
N GLY A 137 11.19 -6.57 6.00
CA GLY A 137 9.79 -6.40 6.41
C GLY A 137 9.57 -6.56 7.93
N SER A 138 8.40 -6.17 8.42
CA SER A 138 8.05 -6.21 9.86
C SER A 138 8.10 -7.60 10.48
N ARG A 139 8.14 -8.65 9.65
CA ARG A 139 8.26 -10.06 10.05
C ARG A 139 9.62 -10.67 9.67
N SER A 140 10.52 -9.85 9.15
CA SER A 140 11.83 -10.31 8.68
C SER A 140 12.60 -11.07 9.78
N PRO A 141 13.29 -12.17 9.43
CA PRO A 141 14.19 -12.86 10.34
C PRO A 141 15.38 -12.00 10.78
N SER A 142 15.59 -10.83 10.15
CA SER A 142 16.58 -9.85 10.60
C SER A 142 16.27 -9.25 11.97
N MET A 143 15.02 -9.36 12.44
CA MET A 143 14.60 -8.92 13.78
C MET A 143 14.21 -10.11 14.64
N VAL A 144 15.04 -10.44 15.62
CA VAL A 144 14.80 -11.56 16.54
C VAL A 144 14.31 -11.04 17.88
N ARG A 145 13.11 -11.46 18.29
CA ARG A 145 12.54 -11.17 19.61
C ARG A 145 12.86 -12.28 20.60
N GLN A 146 12.73 -11.97 21.87
CA GLN A 146 12.82 -12.96 22.93
C GLN A 146 11.80 -14.09 22.71
N GLY A 147 12.24 -15.35 22.75
CA GLY A 147 11.41 -16.54 22.53
C GLY A 147 11.17 -16.91 21.06
N GLN A 148 11.41 -16.04 20.13
CA GLN A 148 11.11 -16.26 18.70
C GLN A 148 11.92 -17.41 18.10
N ILE A 149 13.15 -17.65 18.56
CA ILE A 149 13.97 -18.77 18.08
C ILE A 149 13.32 -20.11 18.42
N GLY A 150 12.79 -20.26 19.65
CA GLY A 150 12.06 -21.45 20.04
C GLY A 150 10.78 -21.67 19.24
N GLU A 151 10.02 -20.60 19.00
CA GLU A 151 8.83 -20.62 18.15
C GLU A 151 9.18 -21.04 16.70
N LEU A 152 10.30 -20.56 16.19
CA LEU A 152 10.80 -20.88 14.85
C LEU A 152 11.12 -22.37 14.72
N ILE A 153 11.86 -22.93 15.70
CA ILE A 153 12.27 -24.34 15.72
C ILE A 153 11.03 -25.25 15.77
N SER A 154 10.03 -24.90 16.57
CA SER A 154 8.80 -25.66 16.73
C SER A 154 7.73 -25.37 15.67
N SER A 155 7.97 -24.41 14.77
CA SER A 155 6.99 -23.99 13.76
C SER A 155 6.75 -25.06 12.69
N LYS A 156 5.56 -25.03 12.06
CA LYS A 156 5.20 -25.91 10.94
C LYS A 156 6.12 -25.68 9.74
N PRO A 157 6.33 -26.70 8.88
CA PRO A 157 7.20 -26.59 7.70
C PRO A 157 6.88 -25.40 6.79
N THR A 158 5.60 -25.07 6.60
CA THR A 158 5.14 -23.92 5.81
C THR A 158 5.62 -22.58 6.38
N ALA A 159 5.57 -22.41 7.70
CA ALA A 159 6.06 -21.20 8.36
C ALA A 159 7.60 -21.10 8.31
N ARG A 160 8.31 -22.22 8.45
CA ARG A 160 9.78 -22.26 8.28
C ARG A 160 10.19 -21.92 6.85
N ARG A 161 9.46 -22.41 5.84
CA ARG A 161 9.69 -22.06 4.44
C ARG A 161 9.57 -20.56 4.22
N GLN A 162 8.53 -19.91 4.74
CA GLN A 162 8.34 -18.47 4.62
C GLN A 162 9.54 -17.67 5.17
N ILE A 163 10.11 -18.10 6.27
CA ILE A 163 11.30 -17.46 6.84
C ILE A 163 12.53 -17.64 5.96
N LEU A 164 12.69 -18.82 5.35
CA LEU A 164 13.78 -19.06 4.39
C LEU A 164 13.61 -18.20 3.13
N GLU A 165 12.40 -18.07 2.61
CA GLU A 165 12.07 -17.19 1.47
C GLU A 165 12.36 -15.72 1.80
N GLU A 166 12.08 -15.30 3.03
CA GLU A 166 12.36 -13.93 3.47
C GLU A 166 13.86 -13.70 3.68
N ALA A 167 14.58 -14.66 4.27
CA ALA A 167 16.03 -14.62 4.40
C ALA A 167 16.75 -14.64 3.04
N ALA A 168 16.17 -15.33 2.05
CA ALA A 168 16.68 -15.34 0.67
C ALA A 168 16.31 -14.07 -0.13
N GLY A 169 15.51 -13.15 0.42
CA GLY A 169 15.10 -11.92 -0.26
C GLY A 169 14.07 -12.09 -1.37
N ILE A 170 13.39 -13.23 -1.45
CA ILE A 170 12.43 -13.52 -2.52
C ILE A 170 10.97 -13.26 -2.14
N SER A 171 10.68 -12.94 -0.87
CA SER A 171 9.32 -12.67 -0.41
C SER A 171 8.70 -11.44 -1.09
N GLY A 172 9.48 -10.40 -1.36
CA GLY A 172 9.05 -9.21 -2.11
C GLY A 172 8.66 -9.53 -3.55
N LEU A 173 9.38 -10.44 -4.21
CA LEU A 173 9.05 -10.90 -5.57
C LEU A 173 7.69 -11.60 -5.64
N HIS A 174 7.37 -12.44 -4.66
CA HIS A 174 6.05 -13.10 -4.59
C HIS A 174 4.92 -12.09 -4.40
N ALA A 175 5.10 -11.09 -3.54
CA ALA A 175 4.11 -10.03 -3.33
C ALA A 175 3.87 -9.20 -4.59
N ARG A 176 4.93 -8.79 -5.29
CA ARG A 176 4.84 -8.05 -6.56
C ARG A 176 4.20 -8.86 -7.67
N ARG A 177 4.57 -10.14 -7.79
CA ARG A 177 3.96 -11.03 -8.77
C ARG A 177 2.46 -11.14 -8.54
N HIS A 178 2.04 -11.40 -7.31
CA HIS A 178 0.62 -11.50 -6.97
C HIS A 178 -0.13 -10.19 -7.28
N GLU A 179 0.45 -9.04 -6.97
CA GLU A 179 -0.14 -7.74 -7.32
C GLU A 179 -0.25 -7.53 -8.83
N ALA A 180 0.79 -7.90 -9.58
CA ALA A 180 0.75 -7.83 -11.04
C ALA A 180 -0.32 -8.74 -11.64
N GLU A 181 -0.48 -9.97 -11.12
CA GLU A 181 -1.53 -10.91 -11.52
C GLU A 181 -2.94 -10.36 -11.25
N LEU A 182 -3.15 -9.71 -10.09
CA LEU A 182 -4.43 -9.06 -9.77
C LEU A 182 -4.73 -7.90 -10.72
N ARG A 183 -3.74 -7.06 -11.01
CA ARG A 183 -3.89 -5.94 -11.95
C ARG A 183 -4.15 -6.43 -13.38
N LEU A 184 -3.49 -7.50 -13.80
CA LEU A 184 -3.70 -8.10 -15.11
C LEU A 184 -5.13 -8.60 -15.26
N ARG A 185 -5.64 -9.37 -14.30
CA ARG A 185 -7.02 -9.85 -14.30
C ARG A 185 -8.04 -8.71 -14.33
N ALA A 186 -7.80 -7.64 -13.56
CA ALA A 186 -8.68 -6.47 -13.57
C ALA A 186 -8.66 -5.75 -14.94
N ALA A 187 -7.49 -5.70 -15.60
CA ALA A 187 -7.36 -5.13 -16.93
C ALA A 187 -8.07 -6.00 -17.99
N GLU A 188 -7.95 -7.33 -17.91
CA GLU A 188 -8.67 -8.27 -18.77
C GLU A 188 -10.19 -8.10 -18.66
N GLN A 189 -10.72 -8.06 -17.43
CA GLN A 189 -12.15 -7.82 -17.20
C GLN A 189 -12.63 -6.47 -17.74
N ASN A 190 -11.81 -5.42 -17.63
CA ASN A 190 -12.14 -4.12 -18.21
C ASN A 190 -12.11 -4.16 -19.74
N LEU A 191 -11.20 -4.93 -20.33
CA LEU A 191 -11.11 -5.10 -21.79
C LEU A 191 -12.37 -5.79 -22.32
N ASP A 192 -12.78 -6.91 -21.72
CA ASP A 192 -14.02 -7.62 -22.07
C ASP A 192 -15.23 -6.68 -22.04
N ARG A 193 -15.34 -5.89 -20.97
CA ARG A 193 -16.42 -4.92 -20.84
C ARG A 193 -16.40 -3.83 -21.93
N VAL A 194 -15.21 -3.38 -22.32
CA VAL A 194 -15.07 -2.39 -23.40
C VAL A 194 -15.44 -3.00 -24.74
N GLU A 195 -15.07 -4.27 -25.00
CA GLU A 195 -15.48 -4.99 -26.21
C GLU A 195 -16.99 -5.14 -26.31
N ASP A 196 -17.66 -5.47 -25.21
CA ASP A 196 -19.15 -5.51 -25.18
C ASP A 196 -19.78 -4.17 -25.53
N VAL A 197 -19.29 -3.08 -24.94
CA VAL A 197 -19.77 -1.73 -25.22
C VAL A 197 -19.54 -1.31 -26.69
N VAL A 198 -18.37 -1.64 -27.24
CA VAL A 198 -18.04 -1.39 -28.65
C VAL A 198 -18.98 -2.18 -29.57
N GLY A 199 -19.27 -3.43 -29.24
CA GLY A 199 -20.22 -4.28 -29.95
C GLY A 199 -21.64 -3.68 -29.95
N GLU A 200 -22.13 -3.22 -28.79
CA GLU A 200 -23.42 -2.56 -28.66
C GLU A 200 -23.50 -1.27 -29.48
N ILE A 201 -22.50 -0.40 -29.36
CA ILE A 201 -22.43 0.83 -30.15
C ILE A 201 -22.38 0.52 -31.66
N GLY A 202 -21.68 -0.51 -32.06
CA GLY A 202 -21.61 -1.00 -33.45
C GLY A 202 -22.99 -1.38 -33.97
N THR A 203 -23.78 -2.12 -33.23
CA THR A 203 -25.15 -2.52 -33.59
C THR A 203 -26.10 -1.31 -33.69
N GLN A 204 -25.99 -0.37 -32.72
CA GLN A 204 -26.76 0.87 -32.73
C GLN A 204 -26.43 1.73 -33.98
N LEU A 205 -25.14 1.87 -34.31
CA LEU A 205 -24.66 2.59 -35.45
C LEU A 205 -25.24 2.05 -36.79
N GLU A 206 -25.21 0.72 -36.95
CA GLU A 206 -25.79 0.09 -38.15
C GLU A 206 -27.31 0.27 -38.22
N SER A 207 -28.03 0.22 -37.10
CA SER A 207 -29.45 0.54 -37.03
C SER A 207 -29.73 2.00 -37.47
N LEU A 208 -28.96 2.95 -36.93
CA LEU A 208 -29.09 4.36 -37.30
C LEU A 208 -28.76 4.62 -38.77
N LYS A 209 -27.76 3.97 -39.34
CA LYS A 209 -27.43 4.06 -40.76
C LYS A 209 -28.59 3.56 -41.63
N ARG A 210 -29.27 2.46 -41.24
CA ARG A 210 -30.47 1.97 -41.96
C ARG A 210 -31.60 3.00 -41.91
N GLN A 211 -31.89 3.55 -40.73
CA GLN A 211 -32.91 4.59 -40.55
C GLN A 211 -32.60 5.84 -41.37
N ALA A 212 -31.34 6.29 -41.38
CA ALA A 212 -30.94 7.44 -42.20
C ALA A 212 -31.15 7.20 -43.71
N ARG A 213 -30.82 6.01 -44.21
CA ARG A 213 -31.09 5.64 -45.62
C ARG A 213 -32.60 5.63 -45.93
N GLN A 214 -33.43 5.10 -45.03
CA GLN A 214 -34.89 5.10 -45.18
C GLN A 214 -35.45 6.54 -45.17
N ALA A 215 -35.00 7.38 -44.23
CA ALA A 215 -35.42 8.78 -44.15
C ALA A 215 -35.02 9.57 -45.41
N SER A 216 -33.82 9.32 -45.93
CA SER A 216 -33.37 9.95 -47.17
C SER A 216 -34.23 9.53 -48.37
N ARG A 217 -34.54 8.23 -48.49
CA ARG A 217 -35.45 7.70 -49.53
C ARG A 217 -36.87 8.27 -49.42
N TYR A 218 -37.39 8.36 -48.18
CA TYR A 218 -38.70 8.95 -47.91
C TYR A 218 -38.77 10.42 -48.35
N ARG A 219 -37.73 11.23 -48.04
CA ARG A 219 -37.66 12.61 -48.45
C ARG A 219 -37.65 12.76 -49.96
N ALA A 220 -36.89 11.94 -50.68
CA ALA A 220 -36.88 11.96 -52.15
C ALA A 220 -38.24 11.64 -52.72
N LEU A 221 -38.88 10.56 -52.31
CA LEU A 221 -40.22 10.17 -52.79
C LEU A 221 -41.30 11.22 -52.44
N SER A 222 -41.28 11.77 -51.22
CA SER A 222 -42.21 12.82 -50.80
C SER A 222 -42.05 14.10 -51.65
N SER A 223 -40.82 14.44 -52.05
CA SER A 223 -40.57 15.56 -52.97
C SER A 223 -41.10 15.28 -54.36
N GLU A 224 -40.97 14.07 -54.89
CA GLU A 224 -41.54 13.69 -56.20
C GLU A 224 -43.05 13.69 -56.16
N ILE A 225 -43.69 13.14 -55.15
CA ILE A 225 -45.15 13.14 -54.96
C ILE A 225 -45.69 14.60 -55.02
N ARG A 226 -45.08 15.50 -54.22
CA ARG A 226 -45.47 16.89 -54.17
C ARG A 226 -45.36 17.56 -55.55
N LYS A 227 -44.32 17.25 -56.32
CA LYS A 227 -44.15 17.80 -57.66
C LYS A 227 -45.27 17.31 -58.63
N ILE A 228 -45.58 16.00 -58.54
CA ILE A 228 -46.64 15.42 -59.36
C ILE A 228 -48.03 15.97 -58.99
N GLU A 229 -48.32 16.09 -57.68
CA GLU A 229 -49.56 16.70 -57.18
C GLU A 229 -49.73 18.14 -57.66
N ALA A 230 -48.68 18.97 -57.60
CA ALA A 230 -48.68 20.32 -58.07
C ALA A 230 -48.93 20.37 -59.61
N LEU A 231 -48.32 19.48 -60.38
CA LEU A 231 -48.52 19.36 -61.81
C LEU A 231 -49.98 18.98 -62.15
N VAL A 232 -50.54 17.99 -61.42
CA VAL A 232 -51.96 17.60 -61.64
C VAL A 232 -52.90 18.70 -61.27
N LEU A 233 -52.66 19.49 -60.25
CA LEU A 233 -53.50 20.67 -59.92
C LEU A 233 -53.38 21.81 -60.96
N HIS A 234 -52.23 21.95 -61.62
CA HIS A 234 -52.02 22.97 -62.65
C HIS A 234 -52.64 22.57 -63.95
N LEU A 235 -52.84 21.28 -64.25
CA LEU A 235 -53.44 20.77 -65.48
C LEU A 235 -54.97 20.62 -65.43
N ARG A 236 -55.55 20.83 -64.24
CA ARG A 236 -57.01 20.94 -64.05
C ARG A 236 -57.47 22.38 -64.10
#